data_601683d252e325f6008de3c7062e5657
#
_entry.id   601683d252e325f6008de3c7062e5657
#
_cell.length_a   1.000
_cell.length_b   1.000
_cell.length_c   1.000
_cell.angle_alpha   90.00
_cell.angle_beta   90.00
_cell.angle_gamma   90.00
#
_symmetry.space_group_name_H-M   'P 1'
#
loop_
_entity.id
_entity.type
_entity.pdbx_description
1 polymer ?
#
loop_
_entity_poly.entity_id
_entity_poly.type
_entity_poly.pdbx_seq_one_letter_code
_entity_poly.pdbx_strand_id
1 'polypeptide(L)'
;MMKTIKLWLLIVLATLPVLSKAQTVPYSADYAGERVRFNVLFIWDPHAESAHVDFDQQALQFFHKLSYGKGFTYDVRTECPASLDTLRRYDAVIMLNALPHGDAERLAFQQYMEQGGGWMGFHATGYNDANTHWPWLNEFLGCGPFYANNWPPQPVLVDVETTEHPITRSLPREFVAPASEFYQFNPSPRDNKNVEVLVSISQKNYPLGIKDIVIHGDIPVVWTNKNYRMVYLNMGHGDEGFIDATQNLLFTNAFRWICLPRSLQ
;
A
#
# COMPACT_ATOMS: atom_id res chain seq x y z
N MET A 1 -29.40 5.15 77.66
CA MET A 1 -28.28 4.61 76.87
C MET A 1 -28.72 4.41 75.43
N MET A 2 -28.49 5.40 74.59
CA MET A 2 -28.79 5.33 73.17
C MET A 2 -27.55 4.84 72.41
N LYS A 3 -27.65 3.70 71.72
CA LYS A 3 -26.59 3.19 70.85
C LYS A 3 -26.74 3.78 69.46
N THR A 4 -25.79 4.62 69.06
CA THR A 4 -25.67 5.19 67.72
C THR A 4 -25.14 4.14 66.76
N ILE A 5 -25.92 3.77 65.74
CA ILE A 5 -25.53 2.92 64.64
C ILE A 5 -24.88 3.77 63.58
N LYS A 6 -23.57 3.60 63.35
CA LYS A 6 -22.84 4.22 62.23
C LYS A 6 -23.10 3.43 60.97
N LEU A 7 -23.82 4.01 60.03
CA LEU A 7 -24.04 3.50 58.67
C LEU A 7 -22.84 3.78 57.80
N TRP A 8 -22.07 2.78 57.40
CA TRP A 8 -20.99 2.92 56.43
C TRP A 8 -21.58 2.79 55.01
N LEU A 9 -21.58 3.88 54.26
CA LEU A 9 -21.94 3.90 52.86
C LEU A 9 -20.75 3.40 52.04
N LEU A 10 -20.79 2.17 51.51
CA LEU A 10 -19.83 1.64 50.56
C LEU A 10 -20.16 2.20 49.19
N ILE A 11 -19.36 3.18 48.73
CA ILE A 11 -19.41 3.65 47.33
C ILE A 11 -18.65 2.63 46.51
N VAL A 12 -19.35 1.75 45.78
CA VAL A 12 -18.79 0.90 44.76
C VAL A 12 -18.65 1.75 43.50
N LEU A 13 -17.42 2.23 43.23
CA LEU A 13 -17.08 2.81 41.92
C LEU A 13 -17.06 1.65 40.91
N ALA A 14 -18.15 1.52 40.16
CA ALA A 14 -18.16 0.70 38.95
C ALA A 14 -17.31 1.37 37.87
N THR A 15 -16.07 0.94 37.73
CA THR A 15 -15.25 1.25 36.58
C THR A 15 -15.81 0.48 35.37
N LEU A 16 -16.68 1.14 34.62
CA LEU A 16 -17.05 0.65 33.29
C LEU A 16 -15.80 0.65 32.40
N PRO A 17 -15.45 -0.47 31.75
CA PRO A 17 -14.41 -0.44 30.76
C PRO A 17 -14.89 0.48 29.63
N VAL A 18 -14.18 1.58 29.42
CA VAL A 18 -14.30 2.38 28.19
C VAL A 18 -13.79 1.48 27.07
N LEU A 19 -14.70 0.70 26.48
CA LEU A 19 -14.46 0.08 25.19
C LEU A 19 -14.26 1.22 24.20
N SER A 20 -13.02 1.58 23.95
CA SER A 20 -12.61 2.36 22.82
C SER A 20 -13.12 1.62 21.57
N LYS A 21 -14.30 2.05 21.08
CA LYS A 21 -14.71 1.65 19.74
C LYS A 21 -13.63 2.17 18.81
N ALA A 22 -12.80 1.27 18.28
CA ALA A 22 -11.99 1.58 17.14
C ALA A 22 -12.93 2.18 16.10
N GLN A 23 -12.81 3.48 15.85
CA GLN A 23 -13.54 4.14 14.79
C GLN A 23 -13.00 3.56 13.49
N THR A 24 -13.63 2.49 13.01
CA THR A 24 -13.47 2.07 11.63
C THR A 24 -14.05 3.22 10.82
N VAL A 25 -13.17 4.03 10.24
CA VAL A 25 -13.60 5.01 9.23
C VAL A 25 -14.34 4.19 8.17
N PRO A 26 -15.64 4.45 7.93
CA PRO A 26 -16.38 3.68 6.94
C PRO A 26 -15.69 3.83 5.60
N TYR A 27 -15.66 2.78 4.82
CA TYR A 27 -15.05 2.76 3.49
C TYR A 27 -15.76 3.71 2.49
N SER A 28 -17.02 3.97 2.71
CA SER A 28 -17.76 5.10 2.20
C SER A 28 -17.84 6.12 3.33
N ALA A 29 -16.84 6.96 3.47
CA ALA A 29 -16.95 8.06 4.41
C ALA A 29 -18.03 9.01 3.90
N ASP A 30 -19.08 9.22 4.69
CA ASP A 30 -19.95 10.36 4.53
C ASP A 30 -19.17 11.58 5.00
N TYR A 31 -18.42 12.19 4.10
CA TYR A 31 -17.86 13.51 4.35
C TYR A 31 -18.97 14.53 4.17
N ALA A 32 -19.30 15.23 5.23
CA ALA A 32 -20.36 16.24 5.23
C ALA A 32 -21.75 15.72 4.82
N GLY A 33 -22.04 14.43 5.02
CA GLY A 33 -23.34 13.83 4.67
C GLY A 33 -23.45 13.36 3.23
N GLU A 34 -22.40 13.45 2.42
CA GLU A 34 -22.38 12.92 1.06
C GLU A 34 -21.70 11.55 0.98
N ARG A 35 -22.30 10.65 0.23
CA ARG A 35 -21.73 9.33 -0.04
C ARG A 35 -20.64 9.46 -1.09
N VAL A 36 -19.37 9.34 -0.69
CA VAL A 36 -18.23 9.36 -1.61
C VAL A 36 -18.20 8.03 -2.37
N ARG A 37 -18.31 8.09 -3.71
CA ARG A 37 -18.10 6.97 -4.62
C ARG A 37 -16.79 7.19 -5.34
N PHE A 38 -15.99 6.14 -5.43
CA PHE A 38 -14.71 6.16 -6.15
C PHE A 38 -14.84 5.32 -7.42
N ASN A 39 -14.19 5.79 -8.50
CA ASN A 39 -13.97 5.01 -9.70
C ASN A 39 -12.49 4.63 -9.75
N VAL A 40 -12.21 3.35 -9.86
CA VAL A 40 -10.84 2.82 -9.81
C VAL A 40 -10.55 2.06 -11.10
N LEU A 41 -9.34 2.27 -11.62
CA LEU A 41 -8.82 1.48 -12.74
C LEU A 41 -7.77 0.51 -12.24
N PHE A 42 -7.97 -0.79 -12.47
CA PHE A 42 -6.93 -1.80 -12.31
C PHE A 42 -6.27 -2.09 -13.66
N ILE A 43 -4.93 -2.14 -13.64
CA ILE A 43 -4.12 -2.51 -14.80
C ILE A 43 -3.25 -3.68 -14.40
N TRP A 44 -3.25 -4.74 -15.20
CA TRP A 44 -2.44 -5.95 -14.99
C TRP A 44 -2.00 -6.53 -16.33
N ASP A 45 -0.96 -7.33 -16.35
CA ASP A 45 -0.48 -8.03 -17.55
C ASP A 45 -0.69 -9.55 -17.42
N PRO A 46 -1.65 -10.15 -18.14
CA PRO A 46 -1.89 -11.59 -18.11
C PRO A 46 -0.78 -12.41 -18.78
N HIS A 47 0.19 -11.76 -19.41
CA HIS A 47 1.33 -12.38 -20.08
C HIS A 47 2.66 -12.17 -19.34
N ALA A 48 2.61 -11.55 -18.16
CA ALA A 48 3.77 -11.40 -17.29
C ALA A 48 4.29 -12.75 -16.77
N GLU A 49 5.35 -12.75 -16.01
CA GLU A 49 5.82 -13.94 -15.31
C GLU A 49 4.70 -14.58 -14.48
N SER A 50 4.65 -15.93 -14.45
CA SER A 50 3.53 -16.65 -13.81
C SER A 50 3.29 -16.27 -12.36
N ALA A 51 4.34 -16.03 -11.58
CA ALA A 51 4.20 -15.61 -10.20
C ALA A 51 3.63 -14.21 -10.04
N HIS A 52 3.87 -13.30 -10.98
CA HIS A 52 3.20 -12.00 -11.05
C HIS A 52 1.71 -12.16 -11.38
N VAL A 53 1.40 -13.01 -12.37
CA VAL A 53 0.01 -13.32 -12.76
C VAL A 53 -0.77 -13.93 -11.61
N ASP A 54 -0.16 -14.85 -10.84
CA ASP A 54 -0.79 -15.48 -9.68
C ASP A 54 -1.14 -14.44 -8.61
N PHE A 55 -0.21 -13.53 -8.30
CA PHE A 55 -0.48 -12.41 -7.39
C PHE A 55 -1.58 -11.50 -7.91
N ASP A 56 -1.53 -11.10 -9.17
CA ASP A 56 -2.47 -10.16 -9.78
C ASP A 56 -3.90 -10.70 -9.77
N GLN A 57 -4.07 -11.99 -10.05
CA GLN A 57 -5.39 -12.64 -9.99
C GLN A 57 -5.96 -12.63 -8.57
N GLN A 58 -5.13 -12.89 -7.56
CA GLN A 58 -5.54 -12.82 -6.16
C GLN A 58 -5.85 -11.37 -5.74
N ALA A 59 -5.05 -10.41 -6.20
CA ALA A 59 -5.31 -8.99 -5.97
C ALA A 59 -6.68 -8.56 -6.53
N LEU A 60 -6.97 -8.93 -7.79
CA LEU A 60 -8.25 -8.64 -8.41
C LEU A 60 -9.42 -9.26 -7.63
N GLN A 61 -9.27 -10.50 -7.14
CA GLN A 61 -10.28 -11.15 -6.30
C GLN A 61 -10.45 -10.44 -4.96
N PHE A 62 -9.35 -10.02 -4.33
CA PHE A 62 -9.37 -9.30 -3.07
C PHE A 62 -10.10 -7.97 -3.20
N PHE A 63 -9.74 -7.15 -4.18
CA PHE A 63 -10.38 -5.85 -4.40
C PHE A 63 -11.81 -5.99 -4.91
N HIS A 64 -12.13 -7.04 -5.69
CA HIS A 64 -13.50 -7.36 -6.04
C HIS A 64 -14.36 -7.60 -4.79
N LYS A 65 -13.91 -8.46 -3.87
CA LYS A 65 -14.60 -8.67 -2.58
C LYS A 65 -14.72 -7.37 -1.78
N LEU A 66 -13.67 -6.54 -1.79
CA LEU A 66 -13.65 -5.26 -1.10
C LEU A 66 -14.66 -4.26 -1.69
N SER A 67 -15.00 -4.35 -2.98
CA SER A 67 -15.97 -3.46 -3.62
C SER A 67 -17.41 -3.67 -3.16
N TYR A 68 -17.76 -4.85 -2.66
CA TYR A 68 -19.12 -5.14 -2.18
C TYR A 68 -19.49 -4.24 -0.99
N GLY A 69 -20.47 -3.37 -1.21
CA GLY A 69 -20.99 -2.47 -0.17
C GLY A 69 -20.02 -1.39 0.29
N LYS A 70 -18.90 -1.17 -0.39
CA LYS A 70 -17.83 -0.26 0.03
C LYS A 70 -17.75 1.05 -0.75
N GLY A 71 -18.67 1.29 -1.65
CA GLY A 71 -18.84 2.60 -2.28
C GLY A 71 -17.85 2.92 -3.41
N PHE A 72 -17.22 1.93 -4.03
CA PHE A 72 -16.45 2.15 -5.24
C PHE A 72 -16.86 1.21 -6.38
N THR A 73 -16.64 1.70 -7.61
CA THR A 73 -16.73 0.94 -8.85
C THR A 73 -15.34 0.81 -9.47
N TYR A 74 -15.14 -0.15 -10.34
CA TYR A 74 -13.85 -0.34 -10.97
C TYR A 74 -13.96 -0.92 -12.37
N ASP A 75 -12.97 -0.59 -13.19
CA ASP A 75 -12.66 -1.25 -14.46
C ASP A 75 -11.36 -2.01 -14.35
N VAL A 76 -11.20 -3.08 -15.14
CA VAL A 76 -9.95 -3.85 -15.26
C VAL A 76 -9.49 -3.78 -16.70
N ARG A 77 -8.21 -3.47 -16.91
CA ARG A 77 -7.58 -3.42 -18.23
C ARG A 77 -6.24 -4.13 -18.21
N THR A 78 -5.82 -4.59 -19.39
CA THR A 78 -4.50 -5.19 -19.62
C THR A 78 -3.49 -4.19 -20.17
N GLU A 79 -3.93 -2.97 -20.49
CA GLU A 79 -3.09 -1.89 -21.02
C GLU A 79 -3.42 -0.57 -20.33
N CYS A 80 -2.41 0.25 -20.14
CA CYS A 80 -2.60 1.60 -19.64
C CYS A 80 -3.26 2.47 -20.71
N PRO A 81 -4.29 3.27 -20.40
CA PRO A 81 -4.85 4.19 -21.37
C PRO A 81 -3.83 5.21 -21.87
N ALA A 82 -3.68 5.32 -23.19
CA ALA A 82 -2.84 6.32 -23.86
C ALA A 82 -3.50 7.72 -23.92
N SER A 83 -4.51 7.97 -23.09
CA SER A 83 -5.28 9.22 -23.08
C SER A 83 -5.48 9.71 -21.65
N LEU A 84 -5.02 10.92 -21.38
CA LEU A 84 -5.26 11.60 -20.11
C LEU A 84 -6.74 11.75 -19.79
N ASP A 85 -7.59 12.05 -20.79
CA ASP A 85 -9.04 12.19 -20.57
C ASP A 85 -9.70 10.88 -20.15
N THR A 86 -9.13 9.74 -20.56
CA THR A 86 -9.57 8.43 -20.08
C THR A 86 -9.13 8.21 -18.63
N LEU A 87 -7.87 8.51 -18.30
CA LEU A 87 -7.35 8.34 -16.93
C LEU A 87 -8.05 9.26 -15.93
N ARG A 88 -8.42 10.48 -16.31
CA ARG A 88 -9.14 11.44 -15.45
C ARG A 88 -10.53 10.97 -14.99
N ARG A 89 -11.07 9.92 -15.58
CA ARG A 89 -12.34 9.33 -15.14
C ARG A 89 -12.22 8.52 -13.87
N TYR A 90 -10.98 8.23 -13.46
CA TYR A 90 -10.67 7.41 -12.30
C TYR A 90 -10.06 8.25 -11.18
N ASP A 91 -10.54 8.02 -9.97
CA ASP A 91 -10.00 8.62 -8.75
C ASP A 91 -8.65 8.03 -8.39
N ALA A 92 -8.42 6.75 -8.74
CA ALA A 92 -7.17 6.06 -8.56
C ALA A 92 -6.90 5.04 -9.69
N VAL A 93 -5.63 4.86 -10.01
CA VAL A 93 -5.11 3.80 -10.88
C VAL A 93 -4.29 2.84 -10.03
N ILE A 94 -4.65 1.57 -10.04
CA ILE A 94 -3.96 0.49 -9.33
C ILE A 94 -3.23 -0.35 -10.37
N MET A 95 -1.92 -0.38 -10.31
CA MET A 95 -1.10 -1.18 -11.20
C MET A 95 -0.63 -2.44 -10.48
N LEU A 96 -1.03 -3.58 -11.01
CA LEU A 96 -0.68 -4.91 -10.54
C LEU A 96 0.41 -5.43 -11.47
N ASN A 97 1.67 -5.36 -11.04
CA ASN A 97 2.85 -5.82 -11.80
C ASN A 97 2.95 -5.31 -13.26
N ALA A 98 2.17 -4.32 -13.63
CA ALA A 98 2.09 -3.77 -14.98
C ALA A 98 2.55 -2.32 -15.03
N LEU A 99 3.17 -1.93 -16.13
CA LEU A 99 3.65 -0.57 -16.40
C LEU A 99 3.12 -0.08 -17.75
N PRO A 100 3.01 1.25 -17.95
CA PRO A 100 2.81 1.81 -19.28
C PRO A 100 3.99 1.45 -20.20
N HIS A 101 3.70 0.87 -21.36
CA HIS A 101 4.73 0.40 -22.28
C HIS A 101 5.08 1.42 -23.36
N GLY A 102 4.07 2.08 -23.95
CA GLY A 102 4.26 3.02 -25.03
C GLY A 102 4.46 4.47 -24.56
N ASP A 103 5.11 5.30 -25.38
CA ASP A 103 5.33 6.72 -25.04
C ASP A 103 4.04 7.49 -24.77
N ALA A 104 2.98 7.19 -25.52
CA ALA A 104 1.66 7.82 -25.31
C ALA A 104 1.03 7.42 -23.99
N GLU A 105 1.14 6.17 -23.59
CA GLU A 105 0.67 5.67 -22.28
C GLU A 105 1.47 6.30 -21.13
N ARG A 106 2.81 6.33 -21.26
CA ARG A 106 3.71 6.94 -20.29
C ARG A 106 3.41 8.43 -20.11
N LEU A 107 3.25 9.15 -21.23
CA LEU A 107 2.91 10.57 -21.17
C LEU A 107 1.53 10.82 -20.51
N ALA A 108 0.52 10.04 -20.88
CA ALA A 108 -0.82 10.17 -20.30
C ALA A 108 -0.81 9.87 -18.78
N PHE A 109 -0.09 8.84 -18.36
CA PHE A 109 0.05 8.49 -16.95
C PHE A 109 0.83 9.56 -16.18
N GLN A 110 1.94 10.05 -16.71
CA GLN A 110 2.71 11.14 -16.13
C GLN A 110 1.83 12.38 -15.91
N GLN A 111 1.11 12.81 -16.93
CA GLN A 111 0.21 13.96 -16.84
C GLN A 111 -0.93 13.73 -15.81
N TYR A 112 -1.45 12.51 -15.73
CA TYR A 112 -2.45 12.14 -14.72
C TYR A 112 -1.91 12.31 -13.30
N MET A 113 -0.70 11.83 -13.04
CA MET A 113 -0.06 11.95 -11.72
C MET A 113 0.31 13.40 -11.38
N GLU A 114 0.85 14.16 -12.33
CA GLU A 114 1.20 15.58 -12.16
C GLU A 114 -0.03 16.46 -11.88
N GLN A 115 -1.21 16.03 -12.31
CA GLN A 115 -2.48 16.68 -12.06
C GLN A 115 -3.20 16.19 -10.80
N GLY A 116 -2.50 15.40 -9.96
CA GLY A 116 -3.01 14.96 -8.67
C GLY A 116 -3.81 13.66 -8.72
N GLY A 117 -3.67 12.87 -9.77
CA GLY A 117 -4.20 11.52 -9.86
C GLY A 117 -3.68 10.63 -8.73
N GLY A 118 -4.45 9.63 -8.31
CA GLY A 118 -4.05 8.66 -7.30
C GLY A 118 -3.43 7.42 -7.92
N TRP A 119 -2.35 6.89 -7.33
CA TRP A 119 -1.72 5.66 -7.80
C TRP A 119 -1.30 4.75 -6.66
N MET A 120 -1.57 3.45 -6.84
CA MET A 120 -1.07 2.38 -6.00
C MET A 120 -0.43 1.34 -6.91
N GLY A 121 0.85 1.06 -6.69
CA GLY A 121 1.59 0.11 -7.51
C GLY A 121 2.19 -1.01 -6.70
N PHE A 122 2.17 -2.21 -7.27
CA PHE A 122 2.72 -3.41 -6.66
C PHE A 122 3.97 -3.88 -7.39
N HIS A 123 5.00 -4.20 -6.64
CA HIS A 123 6.19 -4.95 -6.98
C HIS A 123 6.79 -4.59 -8.37
N ALA A 124 6.50 -5.33 -9.45
CA ALA A 124 7.07 -5.09 -10.76
C ALA A 124 6.70 -3.74 -11.39
N THR A 125 5.72 -3.02 -10.82
CA THR A 125 5.46 -1.62 -11.20
C THR A 125 6.60 -0.67 -10.82
N GLY A 126 7.52 -1.09 -9.95
CA GLY A 126 8.74 -0.37 -9.63
C GLY A 126 9.94 -0.81 -10.45
N TYR A 127 9.80 -1.84 -11.29
CA TYR A 127 10.91 -2.33 -12.09
C TYR A 127 11.29 -1.33 -13.18
N ASN A 128 12.40 -0.66 -12.97
CA ASN A 128 12.94 0.32 -13.88
C ASN A 128 14.46 0.17 -13.91
N ASP A 129 14.94 -0.48 -14.95
CA ASP A 129 16.36 -0.70 -15.21
C ASP A 129 16.86 0.19 -16.36
N ALA A 130 18.10 -0.01 -16.78
CA ALA A 130 18.69 0.72 -17.88
C ALA A 130 17.96 0.51 -19.23
N ASN A 131 17.18 -0.57 -19.38
CA ASN A 131 16.44 -0.90 -20.60
C ASN A 131 15.02 -0.30 -20.62
N THR A 132 14.49 0.08 -19.48
CA THR A 132 13.14 0.66 -19.39
C THR A 132 13.08 2.06 -20.04
N HIS A 133 14.16 2.81 -20.03
CA HIS A 133 14.30 4.15 -20.62
C HIS A 133 13.17 5.13 -20.21
N TRP A 134 12.77 5.09 -18.95
CA TRP A 134 11.74 5.99 -18.42
C TRP A 134 12.21 6.68 -17.12
N PRO A 135 13.13 7.68 -17.22
CA PRO A 135 13.71 8.34 -16.05
C PRO A 135 12.67 8.97 -15.10
N TRP A 136 11.56 9.46 -15.65
CA TRP A 136 10.48 10.02 -14.85
C TRP A 136 9.93 9.02 -13.82
N LEU A 137 9.91 7.73 -14.12
CA LEU A 137 9.44 6.70 -13.17
C LEU A 137 10.31 6.69 -11.89
N ASN A 138 11.62 6.86 -12.01
CA ASN A 138 12.51 6.95 -10.85
C ASN A 138 12.21 8.19 -10.01
N GLU A 139 11.98 9.34 -10.65
CA GLU A 139 11.60 10.58 -9.95
C GLU A 139 10.23 10.42 -9.25
N PHE A 140 9.29 9.78 -9.93
CA PHE A 140 7.95 9.49 -9.42
C PHE A 140 7.99 8.54 -8.22
N LEU A 141 8.72 7.44 -8.31
CA LEU A 141 8.93 6.51 -7.19
C LEU A 141 9.79 7.12 -6.09
N GLY A 142 10.65 8.06 -6.44
CA GLY A 142 11.57 8.73 -5.51
C GLY A 142 12.80 7.90 -5.18
N CYS A 143 13.20 6.97 -6.05
CA CYS A 143 14.35 6.09 -5.87
C CYS A 143 15.15 5.95 -7.17
N GLY A 144 16.30 5.28 -7.10
CA GLY A 144 17.07 4.92 -8.28
C GLY A 144 16.51 3.71 -9.04
N PRO A 145 17.22 3.24 -10.05
CA PRO A 145 16.86 2.03 -10.76
C PRO A 145 16.86 0.79 -9.86
N PHE A 146 16.07 -0.22 -10.23
CA PHE A 146 16.19 -1.57 -9.71
C PHE A 146 17.61 -2.11 -9.96
N TYR A 147 18.18 -2.79 -8.95
CA TYR A 147 19.49 -3.39 -9.11
C TYR A 147 19.61 -4.82 -8.56
N ALA A 148 18.73 -5.24 -7.66
CA ALA A 148 18.75 -6.57 -7.04
C ALA A 148 17.39 -6.93 -6.42
N ASN A 149 17.20 -8.22 -6.14
CA ASN A 149 16.10 -8.78 -5.35
C ASN A 149 16.60 -9.99 -4.56
N ASN A 150 15.82 -10.42 -3.56
CA ASN A 150 16.07 -11.70 -2.92
C ASN A 150 15.63 -12.86 -3.82
N TRP A 151 16.35 -13.95 -3.73
CA TRP A 151 15.98 -15.21 -4.36
C TRP A 151 16.41 -16.42 -3.52
N PRO A 152 15.57 -17.43 -3.28
CA PRO A 152 14.16 -17.53 -3.71
C PRO A 152 13.24 -16.55 -2.95
N PRO A 153 11.97 -16.38 -3.41
CA PRO A 153 10.94 -15.73 -2.63
C PRO A 153 10.77 -16.37 -1.26
N GLN A 154 10.63 -15.57 -0.20
CA GLN A 154 10.50 -16.08 1.16
C GLN A 154 9.73 -15.13 2.05
N PRO A 155 9.09 -15.61 3.14
CA PRO A 155 8.51 -14.73 4.15
C PRO A 155 9.60 -13.93 4.84
N VAL A 156 9.31 -12.69 5.19
CA VAL A 156 10.23 -11.80 5.92
C VAL A 156 9.53 -11.08 7.05
N LEU A 157 10.23 -10.90 8.16
CA LEU A 157 9.81 -9.96 9.19
C LEU A 157 10.01 -8.54 8.66
N VAL A 158 8.97 -7.72 8.75
CA VAL A 158 9.01 -6.30 8.38
C VAL A 158 8.74 -5.42 9.60
N ASP A 159 9.38 -4.26 9.63
CA ASP A 159 9.16 -3.21 10.61
C ASP A 159 8.21 -2.16 10.06
N VAL A 160 7.17 -1.81 10.81
CA VAL A 160 6.28 -0.68 10.55
C VAL A 160 6.92 0.56 11.18
N GLU A 161 7.48 1.44 10.36
CA GLU A 161 8.29 2.57 10.82
C GLU A 161 7.48 3.65 11.53
N THR A 162 6.23 3.83 11.13
CA THR A 162 5.27 4.71 11.79
C THR A 162 3.87 4.10 11.78
N THR A 163 3.14 4.25 12.86
CA THR A 163 1.71 3.88 12.96
C THR A 163 0.78 5.08 12.88
N GLU A 164 1.33 6.27 12.68
CA GLU A 164 0.56 7.52 12.59
C GLU A 164 0.05 7.78 11.18
N HIS A 165 0.76 7.29 10.16
CA HIS A 165 0.32 7.43 8.78
C HIS A 165 -0.96 6.60 8.52
N PRO A 166 -1.95 7.12 7.77
CA PRO A 166 -3.21 6.39 7.51
C PRO A 166 -3.02 5.00 6.92
N ILE A 167 -2.00 4.79 6.10
CA ILE A 167 -1.68 3.48 5.47
C ILE A 167 -1.27 2.44 6.52
N THR A 168 -0.53 2.84 7.54
CA THR A 168 0.00 1.94 8.57
C THR A 168 -0.80 1.96 9.87
N ARG A 169 -1.87 2.74 9.91
CA ARG A 169 -2.73 2.83 11.10
C ARG A 169 -3.32 1.47 11.46
N SER A 170 -3.28 1.17 12.75
CA SER A 170 -3.76 -0.09 13.34
C SER A 170 -2.96 -1.34 12.95
N LEU A 171 -1.80 -1.18 12.30
CA LEU A 171 -0.86 -2.28 12.12
C LEU A 171 -0.04 -2.48 13.41
N PRO A 172 0.42 -3.70 13.69
CA PRO A 172 1.45 -3.94 14.70
C PRO A 172 2.77 -3.29 14.26
N ARG A 173 3.69 -3.06 15.19
CA ARG A 173 5.00 -2.48 14.87
C ARG A 173 5.88 -3.37 14.00
N GLU A 174 5.60 -4.66 13.99
CA GLU A 174 6.27 -5.63 13.14
C GLU A 174 5.30 -6.77 12.79
N PHE A 175 5.46 -7.36 11.62
CA PHE A 175 4.72 -8.56 11.22
C PHE A 175 5.54 -9.36 10.18
N VAL A 176 5.19 -10.63 10.01
CA VAL A 176 5.78 -11.47 8.97
C VAL A 176 5.00 -11.27 7.68
N ALA A 177 5.61 -10.63 6.69
CA ALA A 177 5.05 -10.54 5.35
C ALA A 177 5.15 -11.92 4.67
N PRO A 178 4.10 -12.37 3.94
CA PRO A 178 4.14 -13.57 3.14
C PRO A 178 5.29 -13.62 2.15
N ALA A 179 5.60 -14.81 1.64
CA ALA A 179 6.67 -15.01 0.70
C ALA A 179 6.52 -14.11 -0.54
N SER A 180 7.58 -13.37 -0.84
CA SER A 180 7.66 -12.50 -2.02
C SER A 180 9.12 -12.27 -2.41
N GLU A 181 9.32 -11.76 -3.60
CA GLU A 181 10.54 -11.06 -3.97
C GLU A 181 10.44 -9.61 -3.49
N PHE A 182 11.55 -9.06 -3.02
CA PHE A 182 11.63 -7.67 -2.61
C PHE A 182 12.74 -6.98 -3.40
N TYR A 183 12.34 -6.00 -4.22
CA TYR A 183 13.27 -5.24 -5.04
C TYR A 183 14.08 -4.25 -4.22
N GLN A 184 15.33 -4.10 -4.62
CA GLN A 184 16.27 -3.13 -4.09
C GLN A 184 16.56 -2.08 -5.16
N PHE A 185 16.62 -0.82 -4.71
CA PHE A 185 16.80 0.35 -5.57
C PHE A 185 18.06 1.11 -5.16
N ASN A 186 18.80 1.63 -6.13
CA ASN A 186 20.01 2.41 -5.85
C ASN A 186 20.04 3.71 -6.69
N PRO A 187 20.02 4.91 -6.05
CA PRO A 187 19.87 5.14 -4.61
C PRO A 187 18.55 4.63 -4.03
N SER A 188 18.56 4.35 -2.73
CA SER A 188 17.40 3.91 -1.98
C SER A 188 16.31 4.99 -1.96
N PRO A 189 15.01 4.63 -1.92
CA PRO A 189 13.94 5.60 -1.67
C PRO A 189 14.17 6.36 -0.35
N ARG A 190 14.83 5.77 0.63
CA ARG A 190 15.17 6.42 1.91
C ARG A 190 16.11 7.62 1.75
N ASP A 191 16.94 7.66 0.72
CA ASP A 191 17.87 8.77 0.47
C ASP A 191 17.17 10.03 -0.06
N ASN A 192 15.89 9.92 -0.42
CA ASN A 192 15.12 11.03 -0.96
C ASN A 192 14.25 11.69 0.14
N LYS A 193 14.53 12.96 0.45
CA LYS A 193 13.79 13.74 1.46
C LYS A 193 12.28 13.87 1.20
N ASN A 194 11.84 13.68 -0.04
CA ASN A 194 10.43 13.73 -0.41
C ASN A 194 9.74 12.38 -0.23
N VAL A 195 10.48 11.31 0.04
CA VAL A 195 9.93 9.98 0.30
C VAL A 195 9.71 9.81 1.79
N GLU A 196 8.60 9.17 2.15
CA GLU A 196 8.33 8.66 3.48
C GLU A 196 8.23 7.14 3.40
N VAL A 197 9.20 6.45 4.00
CA VAL A 197 9.19 4.99 4.11
C VAL A 197 8.27 4.62 5.27
N LEU A 198 7.32 3.75 5.01
CA LEU A 198 6.29 3.33 5.96
C LEU A 198 6.54 1.93 6.53
N VAL A 199 7.11 1.06 5.71
CA VAL A 199 7.44 -0.33 6.05
C VAL A 199 8.77 -0.69 5.42
N SER A 200 9.64 -1.36 6.16
CA SER A 200 10.95 -1.86 5.69
C SER A 200 11.19 -3.30 6.16
N ILE A 201 12.11 -4.01 5.52
CA ILE A 201 12.54 -5.32 5.99
C ILE A 201 13.29 -5.14 7.32
N SER A 202 12.89 -5.90 8.35
CA SER A 202 13.47 -5.80 9.68
C SER A 202 14.92 -6.29 9.71
N GLN A 203 15.76 -5.55 10.42
CA GLN A 203 17.13 -5.97 10.71
C GLN A 203 17.18 -7.27 11.55
N LYS A 204 16.09 -7.64 12.21
CA LYS A 204 15.99 -8.90 12.96
C LYS A 204 16.01 -10.15 12.05
N ASN A 205 15.81 -9.99 10.75
CA ASN A 205 16.02 -11.06 9.79
C ASN A 205 17.50 -11.47 9.69
N TYR A 206 18.45 -10.64 10.13
CA TYR A 206 19.87 -10.96 10.19
C TYR A 206 20.22 -11.52 11.57
N PRO A 207 20.91 -12.60 11.69
CA PRO A 207 21.55 -13.48 10.69
C PRO A 207 20.70 -14.71 10.32
N LEU A 208 19.37 -14.62 10.29
CA LEU A 208 18.46 -15.76 10.12
C LEU A 208 18.51 -16.43 8.74
N GLY A 209 19.56 -16.17 7.96
CA GLY A 209 19.86 -16.92 6.74
C GLY A 209 19.00 -16.56 5.55
N ILE A 210 18.42 -15.35 5.54
CA ILE A 210 17.79 -14.81 4.35
C ILE A 210 18.91 -14.59 3.33
N LYS A 211 19.06 -15.52 2.40
CA LYS A 211 20.03 -15.43 1.34
C LYS A 211 19.69 -14.22 0.48
N ASP A 212 20.74 -13.49 0.12
CA ASP A 212 20.70 -12.43 -0.90
C ASP A 212 19.72 -11.27 -0.64
N ILE A 213 19.17 -11.19 0.57
CA ILE A 213 18.49 -9.99 1.02
C ILE A 213 19.52 -9.07 1.65
N VAL A 214 19.73 -7.95 1.05
CA VAL A 214 20.45 -6.80 1.59
C VAL A 214 21.97 -6.88 1.52
N ILE A 215 22.45 -6.46 0.40
CA ILE A 215 23.88 -6.08 0.28
C ILE A 215 24.16 -4.77 1.04
N HIS A 216 23.15 -3.92 1.32
CA HIS A 216 23.33 -2.57 1.86
C HIS A 216 22.43 -2.19 3.06
N GLY A 217 21.94 -3.15 3.82
CA GLY A 217 21.41 -2.93 5.17
C GLY A 217 19.96 -2.47 5.32
N ASP A 218 19.28 -1.99 4.26
CA ASP A 218 17.91 -1.50 4.35
C ASP A 218 17.13 -1.74 3.06
N ILE A 219 15.97 -2.35 3.16
CA ILE A 219 15.05 -2.50 2.04
C ILE A 219 13.71 -1.89 2.42
N PRO A 220 13.40 -0.69 1.94
CA PRO A 220 12.05 -0.15 1.97
C PRO A 220 11.08 -1.06 1.22
N VAL A 221 9.95 -1.35 1.85
CA VAL A 221 8.92 -2.25 1.31
C VAL A 221 7.67 -1.49 0.92
N VAL A 222 7.30 -0.46 1.70
CA VAL A 222 6.17 0.41 1.40
C VAL A 222 6.57 1.86 1.63
N TRP A 223 6.31 2.70 0.64
CA TRP A 223 6.59 4.13 0.77
C TRP A 223 5.67 5.00 -0.06
N THR A 224 5.66 6.29 0.27
CA THR A 224 4.98 7.36 -0.46
C THR A 224 6.00 8.41 -0.90
N ASN A 225 5.70 9.13 -1.99
CA ASN A 225 6.43 10.32 -2.42
C ASN A 225 5.53 11.55 -2.25
N LYS A 226 5.93 12.49 -1.41
CA LYS A 226 5.15 13.69 -1.03
C LYS A 226 4.80 14.60 -2.22
N ASN A 227 5.51 14.45 -3.34
CA ASN A 227 5.23 15.21 -4.56
C ASN A 227 3.97 14.71 -5.29
N TYR A 228 3.57 13.44 -5.04
CA TYR A 228 2.49 12.77 -5.75
C TYR A 228 1.52 12.11 -4.76
N ARG A 229 0.31 11.82 -5.21
CA ARG A 229 -0.65 10.99 -4.47
C ARG A 229 -0.40 9.53 -4.87
N MET A 230 0.63 8.94 -4.29
CA MET A 230 1.10 7.61 -4.67
C MET A 230 1.49 6.76 -3.46
N VAL A 231 1.34 5.46 -3.58
CA VAL A 231 1.95 4.46 -2.70
C VAL A 231 2.52 3.33 -3.56
N TYR A 232 3.75 2.97 -3.27
CA TYR A 232 4.38 1.78 -3.82
C TYR A 232 4.46 0.70 -2.75
N LEU A 233 4.16 -0.53 -3.15
CA LEU A 233 4.17 -1.74 -2.33
C LEU A 233 5.06 -2.77 -3.00
N ASN A 234 6.18 -3.09 -2.38
CA ASN A 234 7.17 -4.03 -2.91
C ASN A 234 6.74 -5.51 -2.79
N MET A 235 5.60 -5.78 -2.16
CA MET A 235 4.94 -7.07 -2.17
C MET A 235 4.19 -7.23 -3.48
N GLY A 236 4.27 -8.41 -4.12
CA GLY A 236 3.54 -8.60 -5.38
C GLY A 236 3.98 -9.80 -6.19
N HIS A 237 4.68 -10.76 -5.57
CA HIS A 237 5.18 -11.94 -6.23
C HIS A 237 4.65 -13.21 -5.56
N GLY A 238 4.12 -14.15 -6.36
CA GLY A 238 3.61 -15.44 -5.89
C GLY A 238 2.15 -15.44 -5.46
N ASP A 239 1.69 -16.61 -5.03
CA ASP A 239 0.28 -16.87 -4.74
C ASP A 239 -0.10 -16.74 -3.25
N GLU A 240 0.81 -16.30 -2.40
CA GLU A 240 0.58 -16.15 -0.96
C GLU A 240 0.32 -14.68 -0.53
N GLY A 241 0.29 -13.73 -1.47
CA GLY A 241 0.24 -12.29 -1.17
C GLY A 241 -0.95 -11.84 -0.31
N PHE A 242 -2.03 -12.61 -0.26
CA PHE A 242 -3.29 -12.25 0.42
C PHE A 242 -3.69 -13.22 1.54
N ILE A 243 -2.79 -14.09 2.01
CA ILE A 243 -3.09 -15.03 3.09
C ILE A 243 -2.98 -14.42 4.50
N ASP A 244 -2.21 -13.34 4.66
CA ASP A 244 -2.00 -12.70 5.96
C ASP A 244 -2.96 -11.54 6.20
N ALA A 245 -3.62 -11.53 7.37
CA ALA A 245 -4.61 -10.52 7.70
C ALA A 245 -4.01 -9.12 7.92
N THR A 246 -2.77 -9.03 8.42
CA THR A 246 -2.08 -7.77 8.67
C THR A 246 -1.66 -7.13 7.34
N GLN A 247 -1.12 -7.93 6.42
CA GLN A 247 -0.81 -7.46 5.07
C GLN A 247 -2.07 -7.03 4.31
N ASN A 248 -3.17 -7.78 4.44
CA ASN A 248 -4.47 -7.41 3.87
C ASN A 248 -5.01 -6.08 4.43
N LEU A 249 -4.79 -5.83 5.73
CA LEU A 249 -5.12 -4.53 6.34
C LEU A 249 -4.26 -3.41 5.78
N LEU A 250 -2.96 -3.62 5.62
CA LEU A 250 -2.04 -2.68 4.97
C LEU A 250 -2.52 -2.33 3.56
N PHE A 251 -2.83 -3.32 2.73
CA PHE A 251 -3.34 -3.11 1.36
C PHE A 251 -4.68 -2.37 1.34
N THR A 252 -5.58 -2.72 2.26
CA THR A 252 -6.87 -2.03 2.41
C THR A 252 -6.68 -0.56 2.80
N ASN A 253 -5.78 -0.28 3.73
CA ASN A 253 -5.50 1.08 4.18
C ASN A 253 -4.83 1.90 3.06
N ALA A 254 -3.87 1.33 2.34
CA ALA A 254 -3.21 1.95 1.19
C ALA A 254 -4.23 2.31 0.10
N PHE A 255 -5.10 1.37 -0.25
CA PHE A 255 -6.17 1.59 -1.21
C PHE A 255 -7.12 2.72 -0.77
N ARG A 256 -7.54 2.72 0.49
CA ARG A 256 -8.40 3.79 1.03
C ARG A 256 -7.74 5.15 0.94
N TRP A 257 -6.48 5.22 1.34
CA TRP A 257 -5.73 6.47 1.34
C TRP A 257 -5.59 7.04 -0.07
N ILE A 258 -5.28 6.18 -1.06
CA ILE A 258 -5.12 6.59 -2.45
C ILE A 258 -6.43 7.03 -3.11
N CYS A 259 -7.57 6.47 -2.70
CA CYS A 259 -8.87 6.85 -3.24
C CYS A 259 -9.41 8.17 -2.67
N LEU A 260 -8.91 8.62 -1.51
CA LEU A 260 -9.33 9.89 -0.92
C LEU A 260 -8.73 11.08 -1.67
N PRO A 261 -9.49 12.18 -1.89
CA PRO A 261 -8.94 13.42 -2.40
C PRO A 261 -7.77 13.93 -1.54
N ARG A 262 -6.79 14.58 -2.16
CA ARG A 262 -5.60 15.08 -1.45
C ARG A 262 -5.94 16.03 -0.30
N SER A 263 -7.04 16.77 -0.41
CA SER A 263 -7.54 17.64 0.65
C SER A 263 -8.01 16.92 1.91
N LEU A 264 -8.13 15.59 1.85
CA LEU A 264 -8.62 14.74 2.93
C LEU A 264 -7.57 13.71 3.40
N GLN A 265 -6.37 13.74 2.83
CA GLN A 265 -5.21 12.95 3.24
C GLN A 265 -4.40 13.73 4.26
#